data_1f7012d7894c7a7ae7fcd582b2100771
#
_entry.id   1f7012d7894c7a7ae7fcd582b2100771
#
_cell.length_a   1.000
_cell.length_b   1.000
_cell.length_c   1.000
_cell.angle_alpha   90.00
_cell.angle_beta   90.00
_cell.angle_gamma   90.00
#
_symmetry.space_group_name_H-M   'P 1'
#
loop_
_entity.id
_entity.type
_entity.pdbx_description
1 polymer ?
#
loop_
_entity_poly.entity_id
_entity_poly.type
_entity_poly.pdbx_seq_one_letter_code
_entity_poly.pdbx_strand_id
1 'polypeptide(L)'
;MPNRTRTSEETENPRKSLFYWAFCISGYIPLCIKDGNMIDAACGSGAFLVKSMCNMIKESGGVNTRKASDIKKAQLFGIEFDREIFALACANMLIHKDGKTNLEQLDSRTQEACDWIRSKQITKVLMNPPFESKYGCLTIVGNVLKNVPEHTKCAFILPDKKLEKDRKGPKLLKHSTLEKIIKLPEKVFSEGVTTSIFIFEAGVPQNGKEVFACYIENDGLETVKNQGRQDIKDRWQAIEGEWIEIIRKQTGSDTIQWIEPSEHLSYQMPEKAFEISDEDFTKTMMDYLMFKEGIDVKEFGEKLLTKVLYSSSVESKDDYVSIMLKR
;
A
#
# COMPACT_ATOMS: atom_id res chain seq x y z
N MET A 1 -8.10 38.01 -23.30
CA MET A 1 -8.37 36.66 -22.77
C MET A 1 -7.52 36.48 -21.52
N PRO A 2 -8.07 36.37 -20.33
CA PRO A 2 -7.27 36.24 -19.11
C PRO A 2 -6.86 34.79 -18.90
N ASN A 3 -5.57 34.62 -18.59
CA ASN A 3 -4.95 33.39 -18.12
C ASN A 3 -5.73 32.81 -16.93
N ARG A 4 -6.31 31.64 -17.08
CA ARG A 4 -6.70 30.81 -15.95
C ARG A 4 -5.45 30.25 -15.31
N THR A 5 -5.01 30.90 -14.25
CA THR A 5 -4.16 30.28 -13.24
C THR A 5 -4.90 29.03 -12.74
N ARG A 6 -4.34 27.86 -13.02
CA ARG A 6 -4.71 26.62 -12.33
C ARG A 6 -4.41 26.85 -10.86
N THR A 7 -5.43 27.07 -10.08
CA THR A 7 -5.39 26.93 -8.62
C THR A 7 -4.97 25.49 -8.34
N SER A 8 -3.99 25.35 -7.48
CA SER A 8 -3.53 24.09 -6.90
C SER A 8 -4.66 23.46 -6.09
N GLU A 9 -5.60 22.83 -6.77
CA GLU A 9 -6.63 22.01 -6.15
C GLU A 9 -5.98 20.73 -5.65
N GLU A 10 -5.80 20.72 -4.33
CA GLU A 10 -6.19 19.65 -3.43
C GLU A 10 -5.75 18.25 -3.86
N THR A 11 -4.44 18.01 -3.87
CA THR A 11 -3.95 16.66 -3.69
C THR A 11 -4.37 16.22 -2.28
N GLU A 12 -5.40 15.38 -2.19
CA GLU A 12 -5.67 14.58 -0.99
C GLU A 12 -4.34 14.06 -0.48
N ASN A 13 -4.04 14.34 0.79
CA ASN A 13 -2.73 14.03 1.33
C ASN A 13 -2.64 12.51 1.62
N PRO A 14 -2.15 11.67 0.68
CA PRO A 14 -2.00 10.23 0.87
C PRO A 14 -1.01 9.90 2.00
N ARG A 15 -0.31 10.93 2.49
CA ARG A 15 0.75 10.82 3.50
C ARG A 15 0.24 10.43 4.88
N LYS A 16 -1.03 10.71 5.23
CA LYS A 16 -1.56 10.33 6.55
C LYS A 16 -1.84 8.83 6.65
N SER A 17 -2.39 8.22 5.61
CA SER A 17 -2.62 6.77 5.62
C SER A 17 -1.31 5.98 5.61
N LEU A 18 -0.31 6.43 4.84
CA LEU A 18 1.06 5.87 4.90
C LEU A 18 1.66 5.96 6.31
N PHE A 19 1.31 6.99 7.07
CA PHE A 19 1.78 7.18 8.44
C PHE A 19 1.29 6.08 9.37
N TYR A 20 0.02 5.68 9.24
CA TYR A 20 -0.55 4.56 10.01
C TYR A 20 0.09 3.22 9.60
N TRP A 21 0.26 2.98 8.31
CA TRP A 21 0.85 1.72 7.82
C TRP A 21 2.34 1.58 8.09
N ALA A 22 3.09 2.67 8.13
CA ALA A 22 4.47 2.65 8.63
C ALA A 22 4.55 2.12 10.07
N PHE A 23 3.52 2.40 10.87
CA PHE A 23 3.41 1.90 12.24
C PHE A 23 3.15 0.39 12.25
N CYS A 24 2.20 -0.11 11.48
CA CYS A 24 1.93 -1.53 11.34
C CYS A 24 3.17 -2.32 10.92
N ILE A 25 3.86 -1.87 9.87
CA ILE A 25 5.07 -2.55 9.38
C ILE A 25 6.11 -2.64 10.50
N SER A 26 6.26 -1.61 11.32
CA SER A 26 7.19 -1.64 12.44
C SER A 26 6.81 -2.64 13.54
N GLY A 27 5.53 -2.95 13.69
CA GLY A 27 5.05 -3.99 14.61
C GLY A 27 5.19 -5.42 14.07
N TYR A 28 5.11 -5.61 12.74
CA TYR A 28 5.16 -6.93 12.09
C TYR A 28 6.56 -7.47 11.85
N ILE A 29 7.49 -6.61 11.55
CA ILE A 29 8.87 -6.99 11.58
C ILE A 29 9.22 -7.04 13.07
N PRO A 30 9.75 -8.15 13.63
CA PRO A 30 10.22 -8.15 15.02
C PRO A 30 11.38 -7.16 15.12
N LEU A 31 10.97 -5.93 15.25
CA LEU A 31 11.83 -4.79 15.40
C LEU A 31 12.09 -4.66 16.90
N CYS A 32 13.02 -5.44 17.41
CA CYS A 32 13.85 -4.90 18.47
C CYS A 32 14.66 -3.77 17.82
N ILE A 33 13.96 -2.64 17.53
CA ILE A 33 14.49 -1.56 16.67
C ILE A 33 15.56 -0.76 17.39
N LYS A 34 15.54 -0.80 18.72
CA LYS A 34 16.49 -0.01 19.52
C LYS A 34 17.97 -0.25 19.17
N ASP A 35 18.29 -1.38 18.54
CA ASP A 35 19.66 -1.75 18.21
C ASP A 35 19.78 -2.13 16.72
N GLY A 36 19.85 -1.14 15.82
CA GLY A 36 20.03 -1.39 14.41
C GLY A 36 19.87 -0.16 13.55
N ASN A 37 20.34 -0.27 12.30
CA ASN A 37 20.27 0.78 11.30
C ASN A 37 19.10 0.53 10.36
N MET A 38 18.23 1.51 10.22
CA MET A 38 17.06 1.46 9.36
C MET A 38 17.26 2.36 8.14
N ILE A 39 16.88 1.89 6.95
CA ILE A 39 16.90 2.68 5.73
C ILE A 39 15.52 2.73 5.05
N ASP A 40 15.23 3.90 4.47
CA ASP A 40 14.24 4.10 3.42
C ASP A 40 14.93 4.64 2.16
N ALA A 41 15.12 3.80 1.16
CA ALA A 41 15.83 4.15 -0.07
C ALA A 41 14.95 4.86 -1.13
N ALA A 42 13.74 5.26 -0.75
CA ALA A 42 12.84 6.13 -1.52
C ALA A 42 12.01 6.97 -0.55
N CYS A 43 12.71 7.72 0.33
CA CYS A 43 12.12 8.20 1.57
C CYS A 43 11.07 9.32 1.39
N GLY A 44 10.94 9.88 0.21
CA GLY A 44 9.98 10.93 -0.05
C GLY A 44 10.18 12.08 0.94
N SER A 45 9.14 12.47 1.66
CA SER A 45 9.22 13.49 2.71
C SER A 45 9.78 13.00 4.05
N GLY A 46 10.29 11.76 4.14
CA GLY A 46 10.87 11.19 5.35
C GLY A 46 9.84 10.65 6.35
N ALA A 47 8.58 10.43 5.95
CA ALA A 47 7.52 10.02 6.87
C ALA A 47 7.81 8.69 7.61
N PHE A 48 8.34 7.68 6.89
CA PHE A 48 8.75 6.40 7.50
C PHE A 48 9.92 6.57 8.47
N LEU A 49 10.89 7.43 8.12
CA LEU A 49 12.04 7.70 8.98
C LEU A 49 11.61 8.35 10.30
N VAL A 50 10.77 9.40 10.23
CA VAL A 50 10.24 10.08 11.43
C VAL A 50 9.47 9.11 12.30
N LYS A 51 8.60 8.28 11.72
CA LYS A 51 7.79 7.34 12.48
C LYS A 51 8.66 6.26 13.14
N SER A 52 9.60 5.70 12.39
CA SER A 52 10.56 4.73 12.92
C SER A 52 11.38 5.32 14.06
N MET A 53 11.85 6.56 13.91
CA MET A 53 12.54 7.29 14.98
C MET A 53 11.71 7.39 16.26
N CYS A 54 10.44 7.78 16.13
CA CYS A 54 9.54 7.88 17.28
C CYS A 54 9.35 6.53 17.98
N ASN A 55 9.18 5.45 17.24
CA ASN A 55 9.02 4.12 17.78
C ASN A 55 10.30 3.63 18.48
N MET A 56 11.46 3.75 17.82
CA MET A 56 12.75 3.40 18.37
C MET A 56 13.04 4.14 19.69
N ILE A 57 12.74 5.43 19.74
CA ILE A 57 12.91 6.25 20.94
C ILE A 57 11.94 5.80 22.06
N LYS A 58 10.68 5.52 21.72
CA LYS A 58 9.70 5.00 22.67
C LYS A 58 10.16 3.68 23.29
N GLU A 59 10.63 2.74 22.49
CA GLU A 59 11.16 1.43 22.92
C GLU A 59 12.46 1.54 23.74
N SER A 60 13.25 2.59 23.50
CA SER A 60 14.51 2.84 24.23
C SER A 60 14.33 3.56 25.57
N GLY A 61 13.10 3.76 26.02
CA GLY A 61 12.78 4.41 27.30
C GLY A 61 12.52 5.91 27.23
N GLY A 62 12.30 6.45 26.00
CA GLY A 62 11.87 7.83 25.77
C GLY A 62 12.96 8.80 25.35
N VAL A 63 12.57 10.05 25.14
CA VAL A 63 13.38 11.09 24.47
C VAL A 63 14.62 11.54 25.24
N ASN A 64 14.67 11.35 26.55
CA ASN A 64 15.73 11.83 27.43
C ASN A 64 16.85 10.81 27.65
N THR A 65 16.87 9.71 26.90
CA THR A 65 17.87 8.67 27.02
C THR A 65 19.08 8.95 26.12
N ARG A 66 20.26 8.45 26.50
CA ARG A 66 21.44 8.46 25.63
C ARG A 66 21.14 7.72 24.32
N LYS A 67 20.43 6.60 24.39
CA LYS A 67 20.02 5.81 23.23
C LYS A 67 19.16 6.61 22.24
N ALA A 68 18.24 7.46 22.72
CA ALA A 68 17.46 8.34 21.86
C ALA A 68 18.34 9.31 21.04
N SER A 69 19.43 9.80 21.65
CA SER A 69 20.41 10.62 20.95
C SER A 69 21.17 9.83 19.87
N ASP A 70 21.55 8.59 20.17
CA ASP A 70 22.27 7.72 19.24
C ASP A 70 21.37 7.32 18.05
N ILE A 71 20.10 7.00 18.31
CA ILE A 71 19.10 6.73 17.27
C ILE A 71 19.03 7.89 16.28
N LYS A 72 18.84 9.10 16.80
CA LYS A 72 18.73 10.31 15.98
C LYS A 72 19.98 10.60 15.15
N LYS A 73 21.16 10.32 15.69
CA LYS A 73 22.43 10.68 15.04
C LYS A 73 22.93 9.67 14.02
N ALA A 74 22.61 8.37 14.20
CA ALA A 74 23.37 7.33 13.55
C ALA A 74 22.57 6.13 13.03
N GLN A 75 21.27 6.00 13.32
CA GLN A 75 20.53 4.78 13.04
C GLN A 75 19.45 4.91 11.95
N LEU A 76 19.21 6.10 11.43
CA LEU A 76 18.20 6.37 10.40
C LEU A 76 18.84 6.88 9.14
N PHE A 77 18.59 6.23 8.02
CA PHE A 77 19.17 6.53 6.72
C PHE A 77 18.08 6.68 5.66
N GLY A 78 18.26 7.62 4.72
CA GLY A 78 17.30 7.82 3.64
C GLY A 78 17.95 8.22 2.35
N ILE A 79 17.37 7.80 1.25
CA ILE A 79 17.70 8.25 -0.10
C ILE A 79 16.46 8.83 -0.75
N GLU A 80 16.60 10.01 -1.37
CA GLU A 80 15.58 10.61 -2.21
C GLU A 80 16.21 11.16 -3.47
N PHE A 81 15.60 10.89 -4.61
CA PHE A 81 16.10 11.31 -5.91
C PHE A 81 15.74 12.76 -6.24
N ASP A 82 14.49 13.13 -5.96
CA ASP A 82 13.97 14.45 -6.29
C ASP A 82 14.52 15.50 -5.32
N ARG A 83 15.11 16.57 -5.86
CA ARG A 83 15.77 17.62 -5.09
C ARG A 83 14.82 18.37 -4.15
N GLU A 84 13.61 18.65 -4.61
CA GLU A 84 12.64 19.42 -3.81
C GLU A 84 12.07 18.54 -2.70
N ILE A 85 11.77 17.29 -3.00
CA ILE A 85 11.31 16.32 -2.02
C ILE A 85 12.41 15.98 -1.02
N PHE A 86 13.67 15.88 -1.46
CA PHE A 86 14.81 15.70 -0.57
C PHE A 86 14.96 16.87 0.42
N ALA A 87 14.84 18.11 -0.05
CA ALA A 87 14.86 19.28 0.82
C ALA A 87 13.72 19.26 1.84
N LEU A 88 12.52 18.81 1.43
CA LEU A 88 11.40 18.60 2.32
C LEU A 88 11.67 17.51 3.37
N ALA A 89 12.28 16.40 2.98
CA ALA A 89 12.69 15.34 3.90
C ALA A 89 13.67 15.86 4.95
N CYS A 90 14.69 16.60 4.53
CA CYS A 90 15.65 17.23 5.43
C CYS A 90 14.98 18.19 6.43
N ALA A 91 14.08 19.03 5.95
CA ALA A 91 13.32 19.95 6.81
C ALA A 91 12.44 19.20 7.81
N ASN A 92 11.77 18.13 7.38
CA ASN A 92 10.92 17.31 8.23
C ASN A 92 11.72 16.61 9.34
N MET A 93 12.87 16.00 8.99
CA MET A 93 13.75 15.38 9.98
C MET A 93 14.28 16.41 10.98
N LEU A 94 14.64 17.61 10.52
CA LEU A 94 15.10 18.70 11.38
C LEU A 94 14.01 19.18 12.36
N ILE A 95 12.77 19.34 11.91
CA ILE A 95 11.62 19.69 12.75
C ILE A 95 11.44 18.67 13.87
N HIS A 96 11.62 17.38 13.55
CA HIS A 96 11.53 16.29 14.53
C HIS A 96 12.80 16.10 15.37
N LYS A 97 13.75 17.03 15.26
CA LYS A 97 14.99 17.06 16.07
C LYS A 97 15.85 15.80 15.89
N ASP A 98 15.97 15.35 14.65
CA ASP A 98 16.86 14.23 14.28
C ASP A 98 18.35 14.51 14.62
N GLY A 99 18.75 15.78 14.68
CA GLY A 99 20.05 16.22 15.14
C GLY A 99 21.16 16.12 14.10
N LYS A 100 21.25 15.08 13.30
CA LYS A 100 22.13 14.95 12.14
C LYS A 100 21.47 14.08 11.10
N THR A 101 21.11 14.67 10.00
CA THR A 101 20.42 13.99 8.91
C THR A 101 21.35 13.06 8.15
N ASN A 102 21.06 11.76 8.14
CA ASN A 102 21.75 10.78 7.29
C ASN A 102 20.93 10.52 6.02
N LEU A 103 20.56 11.60 5.35
CA LEU A 103 19.87 11.57 4.06
C LEU A 103 20.84 11.91 2.95
N GLU A 104 20.67 11.26 1.80
CA GLU A 104 21.44 11.54 0.59
C GLU A 104 20.53 11.76 -0.60
N GLN A 105 20.88 12.75 -1.43
CA GLN A 105 20.18 12.97 -2.70
C GLN A 105 20.82 12.12 -3.78
N LEU A 106 20.31 10.88 -3.94
CA LEU A 106 20.83 9.90 -4.90
C LEU A 106 19.67 9.22 -5.64
N ASP A 107 20.01 8.65 -6.79
CA ASP A 107 19.11 7.74 -7.49
C ASP A 107 19.36 6.29 -7.02
N SER A 108 18.43 5.70 -6.30
CA SER A 108 18.52 4.34 -5.76
C SER A 108 18.64 3.24 -6.82
N ARG A 109 18.60 3.61 -8.11
CA ARG A 109 18.86 2.70 -9.24
C ARG A 109 20.33 2.65 -9.62
N THR A 110 21.15 3.55 -9.12
CA THR A 110 22.58 3.69 -9.49
C THR A 110 23.50 2.86 -8.62
N GLN A 111 24.71 2.62 -9.13
CA GLN A 111 25.76 1.95 -8.37
C GLN A 111 26.22 2.77 -7.16
N GLU A 112 26.25 4.09 -7.28
CA GLU A 112 26.61 5.01 -6.19
C GLU A 112 25.69 4.82 -4.97
N ALA A 113 24.37 4.76 -5.20
CA ALA A 113 23.39 4.49 -4.14
C ALA A 113 23.59 3.09 -3.53
N CYS A 114 23.90 2.09 -4.37
CA CYS A 114 24.19 0.72 -3.90
C CYS A 114 25.41 0.70 -2.96
N ASP A 115 26.48 1.41 -3.33
CA ASP A 115 27.71 1.48 -2.52
C ASP A 115 27.47 2.25 -1.21
N TRP A 116 26.67 3.30 -1.28
CA TRP A 116 26.27 4.05 -0.10
C TRP A 116 25.44 3.18 0.87
N ILE A 117 24.42 2.44 0.38
CA ILE A 117 23.63 1.51 1.19
C ILE A 117 24.53 0.49 1.89
N ARG A 118 25.44 -0.14 1.14
CA ARG A 118 26.37 -1.16 1.65
C ARG A 118 27.26 -0.63 2.77
N SER A 119 27.62 0.64 2.72
CA SER A 119 28.47 1.29 3.73
C SER A 119 27.79 1.50 5.09
N LYS A 120 26.43 1.38 5.17
CA LYS A 120 25.66 1.79 6.37
C LYS A 120 25.34 0.65 7.33
N GLN A 121 25.70 -0.59 7.04
CA GLN A 121 25.42 -1.76 7.89
C GLN A 121 23.93 -1.83 8.26
N ILE A 122 23.08 -1.75 7.25
CA ILE A 122 21.62 -1.72 7.39
C ILE A 122 21.14 -3.06 7.98
N THR A 123 20.29 -3.00 8.98
CA THR A 123 19.67 -4.18 9.59
C THR A 123 18.18 -4.28 9.27
N LYS A 124 17.57 -3.20 8.78
CA LYS A 124 16.14 -3.13 8.47
C LYS A 124 15.86 -2.16 7.34
N VAL A 125 14.90 -2.54 6.51
CA VAL A 125 14.41 -1.71 5.41
C VAL A 125 12.92 -1.53 5.53
N LEU A 126 12.46 -0.29 5.51
CA LEU A 126 11.05 0.07 5.34
C LEU A 126 10.95 1.04 4.18
N MET A 127 10.20 0.69 3.15
CA MET A 127 10.18 1.50 1.93
C MET A 127 8.83 1.45 1.23
N ASN A 128 8.39 2.61 0.77
CA ASN A 128 7.30 2.76 -0.18
C ASN A 128 7.85 3.33 -1.49
N PRO A 129 8.39 2.50 -2.38
CA PRO A 129 9.01 2.97 -3.62
C PRO A 129 7.95 3.49 -4.60
N PRO A 130 8.33 4.34 -5.57
CA PRO A 130 7.38 4.82 -6.57
C PRO A 130 6.83 3.66 -7.41
N PHE A 131 5.49 3.61 -7.59
CA PHE A 131 4.80 2.50 -8.25
C PHE A 131 4.92 2.52 -9.77
N GLU A 132 5.12 3.68 -10.35
CA GLU A 132 5.18 3.88 -11.80
C GLU A 132 6.39 3.16 -12.42
N SER A 133 6.15 2.50 -13.54
CA SER A 133 7.20 1.71 -14.24
C SER A 133 8.39 2.57 -14.69
N LYS A 134 8.17 3.83 -15.03
CA LYS A 134 9.23 4.78 -15.44
C LYS A 134 10.28 5.01 -14.35
N TYR A 135 9.91 4.88 -13.07
CA TYR A 135 10.84 5.04 -11.95
C TYR A 135 11.55 3.74 -11.56
N GLY A 136 11.23 2.61 -12.19
CA GLY A 136 11.94 1.35 -11.99
C GLY A 136 11.78 0.77 -10.59
N CYS A 137 10.57 0.74 -10.05
CA CYS A 137 10.23 0.24 -8.73
C CYS A 137 11.00 -1.03 -8.31
N LEU A 138 10.89 -2.13 -9.07
CA LEU A 138 11.60 -3.38 -8.75
C LEU A 138 13.11 -3.34 -9.00
N THR A 139 13.62 -2.32 -9.69
CA THR A 139 15.07 -2.08 -9.76
C THR A 139 15.56 -1.55 -8.41
N ILE A 140 14.85 -0.58 -7.84
CA ILE A 140 15.15 -0.02 -6.52
C ILE A 140 15.08 -1.13 -5.47
N VAL A 141 13.96 -1.88 -5.42
CA VAL A 141 13.79 -3.02 -4.49
C VAL A 141 14.94 -4.02 -4.62
N GLY A 142 15.28 -4.42 -5.86
CA GLY A 142 16.35 -5.38 -6.11
C GLY A 142 17.74 -4.86 -5.72
N ASN A 143 18.00 -3.58 -5.92
CA ASN A 143 19.26 -2.96 -5.49
C ASN A 143 19.36 -2.94 -3.96
N VAL A 144 18.30 -2.58 -3.26
CA VAL A 144 18.27 -2.61 -1.79
C VAL A 144 18.52 -4.03 -1.28
N LEU A 145 17.75 -5.02 -1.75
CA LEU A 145 17.87 -6.42 -1.30
C LEU A 145 19.27 -7.01 -1.52
N LYS A 146 19.99 -6.57 -2.56
CA LYS A 146 21.35 -7.05 -2.86
C LYS A 146 22.47 -6.35 -2.08
N ASN A 147 22.19 -5.17 -1.51
CA ASN A 147 23.21 -4.31 -0.93
C ASN A 147 23.05 -4.10 0.59
N VAL A 148 22.02 -4.68 1.19
CA VAL A 148 21.91 -4.82 2.65
C VAL A 148 22.54 -6.15 3.10
N PRO A 149 22.98 -6.27 4.37
CA PRO A 149 23.52 -7.52 4.89
C PRO A 149 22.53 -8.69 4.77
N GLU A 150 23.06 -9.89 4.72
CA GLU A 150 22.29 -11.14 4.80
C GLU A 150 21.37 -11.15 6.03
N HIS A 151 20.20 -11.78 5.92
CA HIS A 151 19.18 -11.84 6.97
C HIS A 151 18.52 -10.51 7.34
N THR A 152 18.83 -9.41 6.61
CA THR A 152 18.13 -8.14 6.81
C THR A 152 16.66 -8.29 6.43
N LYS A 153 15.76 -7.92 7.34
CA LYS A 153 14.32 -7.88 7.07
C LYS A 153 13.95 -6.60 6.35
N CYS A 154 13.30 -6.77 5.21
CA CYS A 154 12.96 -5.69 4.29
C CYS A 154 11.45 -5.70 4.03
N ALA A 155 10.77 -4.61 4.32
CA ALA A 155 9.35 -4.44 4.02
C ALA A 155 9.16 -3.38 2.95
N PHE A 156 8.40 -3.74 1.92
CA PHE A 156 8.08 -2.88 0.79
C PHE A 156 6.57 -2.79 0.61
N ILE A 157 6.04 -1.58 0.47
CA ILE A 157 4.66 -1.39 -0.01
C ILE A 157 4.70 -1.36 -1.52
N LEU A 158 4.02 -2.30 -2.17
CA LEU A 158 3.96 -2.40 -3.62
C LEU A 158 2.52 -2.64 -4.07
N PRO A 159 2.18 -2.31 -5.34
CA PRO A 159 0.92 -2.77 -5.92
C PRO A 159 0.78 -4.29 -5.85
N ASP A 160 -0.40 -4.81 -5.54
CA ASP A 160 -0.67 -6.22 -5.23
C ASP A 160 0.01 -7.21 -6.19
N LYS A 161 -0.18 -7.00 -7.49
CA LYS A 161 0.36 -7.92 -8.52
C LYS A 161 1.70 -7.45 -9.10
N LYS A 162 2.45 -6.57 -8.39
CA LYS A 162 3.69 -6.00 -8.94
C LYS A 162 4.75 -7.06 -9.18
N LEU A 163 4.92 -8.01 -8.26
CA LEU A 163 5.91 -9.07 -8.37
C LEU A 163 5.58 -10.09 -9.48
N GLU A 164 4.30 -10.35 -9.72
CA GLU A 164 3.86 -11.28 -10.78
C GLU A 164 3.95 -10.65 -12.18
N LYS A 165 3.51 -9.39 -12.31
CA LYS A 165 3.44 -8.72 -13.61
C LYS A 165 4.79 -8.26 -14.15
N ASP A 166 5.79 -8.06 -13.28
CA ASP A 166 7.12 -7.61 -13.70
C ASP A 166 8.11 -8.77 -13.73
N ARG A 167 8.78 -8.96 -14.87
CA ARG A 167 9.79 -10.02 -15.06
C ARG A 167 10.95 -10.00 -14.03
N LYS A 168 11.11 -8.90 -13.30
CA LYS A 168 12.10 -8.78 -12.23
C LYS A 168 11.61 -9.42 -10.92
N GLY A 169 10.29 -9.52 -10.69
CA GLY A 169 9.74 -10.06 -9.45
C GLY A 169 10.28 -11.45 -9.11
N PRO A 170 10.09 -12.48 -9.97
CA PRO A 170 10.61 -13.82 -9.71
C PRO A 170 12.15 -13.87 -9.59
N LYS A 171 12.87 -12.91 -10.21
CA LYS A 171 14.33 -12.84 -10.10
C LYS A 171 14.82 -12.42 -8.71
N LEU A 172 14.01 -11.66 -7.96
CA LEU A 172 14.34 -11.29 -6.58
C LEU A 172 14.47 -12.53 -5.69
N LEU A 173 13.63 -13.54 -5.93
CA LEU A 173 13.60 -14.78 -5.14
C LEU A 173 14.85 -15.65 -5.28
N LYS A 174 15.70 -15.37 -6.27
CA LYS A 174 17.00 -16.05 -6.42
C LYS A 174 18.02 -15.64 -5.34
N HIS A 175 17.81 -14.48 -4.72
CA HIS A 175 18.75 -13.88 -3.77
C HIS A 175 18.07 -13.41 -2.49
N SER A 176 16.76 -13.58 -2.37
CA SER A 176 15.98 -13.13 -1.21
C SER A 176 14.77 -14.03 -1.02
N THR A 177 14.37 -14.25 0.22
CA THR A 177 13.16 -15.01 0.56
C THR A 177 12.01 -14.03 0.77
N LEU A 178 10.93 -14.19 0.02
CA LEU A 178 9.66 -13.55 0.32
C LEU A 178 9.00 -14.35 1.45
N GLU A 179 8.86 -13.73 2.62
CA GLU A 179 8.32 -14.42 3.80
C GLU A 179 6.83 -14.18 3.98
N LYS A 180 6.39 -12.94 3.71
CA LYS A 180 4.99 -12.55 3.97
C LYS A 180 4.46 -11.59 2.91
N ILE A 181 3.17 -11.75 2.62
CA ILE A 181 2.37 -10.82 1.80
C ILE A 181 1.18 -10.40 2.64
N ILE A 182 1.10 -9.12 2.98
CA ILE A 182 -0.01 -8.57 3.76
C ILE A 182 -0.79 -7.63 2.85
N LYS A 183 -1.92 -8.11 2.32
CA LYS A 183 -2.79 -7.27 1.50
C LYS A 183 -3.45 -6.22 2.37
N LEU A 184 -3.37 -4.98 1.91
CA LEU A 184 -3.96 -3.84 2.59
C LEU A 184 -5.41 -3.62 2.17
N PRO A 185 -6.22 -2.91 2.99
CA PRO A 185 -7.59 -2.56 2.62
C PRO A 185 -7.65 -1.85 1.27
N GLU A 186 -8.76 -2.02 0.58
CA GLU A 186 -9.06 -1.21 -0.59
C GLU A 186 -9.13 0.27 -0.19
N LYS A 187 -8.74 1.17 -1.08
CA LYS A 187 -8.77 2.63 -0.84
C LYS A 187 -7.77 3.17 0.21
N VAL A 188 -6.70 2.44 0.52
CA VAL A 188 -5.57 3.01 1.29
C VAL A 188 -4.92 4.17 0.54
N PHE A 189 -4.84 4.06 -0.78
CA PHE A 189 -4.36 5.10 -1.67
C PHE A 189 -5.52 5.68 -2.50
N SER A 190 -5.54 7.00 -2.69
CA SER A 190 -6.61 7.73 -3.38
C SER A 190 -6.76 7.39 -4.88
N GLU A 191 -5.74 6.82 -5.49
CA GLU A 191 -5.66 6.57 -6.94
C GLU A 191 -6.20 5.20 -7.37
N GLY A 192 -6.94 4.50 -6.53
CA GLY A 192 -7.53 3.19 -6.88
C GLY A 192 -6.53 2.05 -7.06
N VAL A 193 -5.26 2.25 -6.66
CA VAL A 193 -4.25 1.21 -6.66
C VAL A 193 -4.36 0.40 -5.39
N THR A 194 -4.65 -0.89 -5.52
CA THR A 194 -4.59 -1.83 -4.39
C THR A 194 -3.15 -2.24 -4.12
N THR A 195 -2.78 -2.30 -2.85
CA THR A 195 -1.41 -2.51 -2.42
C THR A 195 -1.29 -3.58 -1.36
N SER A 196 -0.11 -4.19 -1.31
CA SER A 196 0.28 -5.13 -0.27
C SER A 196 1.64 -4.75 0.32
N ILE A 197 1.87 -5.18 1.54
CA ILE A 197 3.19 -5.15 2.17
C ILE A 197 3.87 -6.47 1.87
N PHE A 198 5.04 -6.41 1.24
CA PHE A 198 5.87 -7.56 0.95
C PHE A 198 7.07 -7.57 1.89
N ILE A 199 7.20 -8.63 2.69
CA ILE A 199 8.30 -8.77 3.65
C ILE A 199 9.28 -9.80 3.11
N PHE A 200 10.51 -9.34 2.90
CA PHE A 200 11.62 -10.14 2.42
C PHE A 200 12.70 -10.32 3.50
N GLU A 201 13.38 -11.44 3.42
CA GLU A 201 14.68 -11.67 4.04
C GLU A 201 15.76 -11.60 2.95
N ALA A 202 16.68 -10.63 3.07
CA ALA A 202 17.74 -10.42 2.09
C ALA A 202 18.84 -11.48 2.19
N GLY A 203 19.48 -11.79 1.09
CA GLY A 203 20.63 -12.69 1.04
C GLY A 203 20.30 -14.20 1.08
N VAL A 204 19.05 -14.57 1.33
CA VAL A 204 18.60 -15.97 1.46
C VAL A 204 17.67 -16.33 0.30
N PRO A 205 18.03 -17.27 -0.60
CA PRO A 205 17.17 -17.70 -1.69
C PRO A 205 15.86 -18.35 -1.20
N GLN A 206 14.78 -18.22 -1.98
CA GLN A 206 13.44 -18.75 -1.64
C GLN A 206 13.41 -20.26 -1.40
N ASN A 207 14.08 -21.04 -2.24
CA ASN A 207 14.22 -22.49 -2.13
C ASN A 207 12.90 -23.27 -1.91
N GLY A 208 11.81 -22.84 -2.57
CA GLY A 208 10.51 -23.51 -2.47
C GLY A 208 9.76 -23.29 -1.12
N LYS A 209 10.21 -22.36 -0.29
CA LYS A 209 9.52 -22.01 0.95
C LYS A 209 8.21 -21.30 0.65
N GLU A 210 7.10 -21.81 1.18
CA GLU A 210 5.80 -21.15 1.07
C GLU A 210 5.79 -19.77 1.72
N VAL A 211 4.96 -18.89 1.19
CA VAL A 211 4.77 -17.51 1.66
C VAL A 211 3.50 -17.41 2.48
N PHE A 212 3.63 -16.93 3.70
CA PHE A 212 2.46 -16.54 4.48
C PHE A 212 1.78 -15.33 3.85
N ALA A 213 0.48 -15.41 3.63
CA ALA A 213 -0.30 -14.28 3.12
C ALA A 213 -1.57 -14.07 3.95
N CYS A 214 -1.97 -12.80 4.12
CA CYS A 214 -3.23 -12.45 4.75
C CYS A 214 -3.81 -11.16 4.16
N TYR A 215 -5.09 -10.93 4.38
CA TYR A 215 -5.77 -9.73 3.93
C TYR A 215 -6.37 -8.96 5.11
N ILE A 216 -5.95 -7.74 5.29
CA ILE A 216 -6.55 -6.80 6.24
C ILE A 216 -7.70 -6.11 5.55
N GLU A 217 -8.91 -6.60 5.74
CA GLU A 217 -10.10 -6.07 5.07
C GLU A 217 -10.47 -4.68 5.58
N ASN A 218 -10.33 -4.46 6.88
CA ASN A 218 -10.68 -3.22 7.53
C ASN A 218 -9.62 -2.81 8.56
N ASP A 219 -9.13 -1.60 8.43
CA ASP A 219 -8.15 -1.01 9.34
C ASP A 219 -8.78 -0.05 10.37
N GLY A 220 -10.10 0.10 10.37
CA GLY A 220 -10.82 1.01 11.26
C GLY A 220 -10.72 2.48 10.90
N LEU A 221 -9.96 2.84 9.85
CA LEU A 221 -9.81 4.22 9.42
C LEU A 221 -10.91 4.62 8.44
N GLU A 222 -11.41 5.85 8.58
CA GLU A 222 -12.42 6.42 7.69
C GLU A 222 -11.83 7.54 6.83
N THR A 223 -12.30 7.66 5.58
CA THR A 223 -11.87 8.75 4.70
C THR A 223 -12.62 10.03 5.04
N VAL A 224 -11.90 11.05 5.47
CA VAL A 224 -12.44 12.39 5.77
C VAL A 224 -12.12 13.32 4.61
N LYS A 225 -13.12 14.09 4.15
CA LYS A 225 -12.96 15.03 3.03
C LYS A 225 -11.79 16.00 3.32
N ASN A 226 -10.86 16.10 2.37
CA ASN A 226 -9.66 16.95 2.42
C ASN A 226 -8.68 16.65 3.57
N GLN A 227 -8.85 15.54 4.28
CA GLN A 227 -7.97 15.19 5.40
C GLN A 227 -7.37 13.77 5.28
N GLY A 228 -7.80 13.00 4.27
CA GLY A 228 -7.38 11.62 4.08
C GLY A 228 -8.01 10.67 5.10
N ARG A 229 -7.42 9.50 5.27
CA ARG A 229 -7.91 8.49 6.22
C ARG A 229 -7.54 8.86 7.66
N GLN A 230 -8.49 8.78 8.57
CA GLN A 230 -8.32 9.11 9.98
C GLN A 230 -9.03 8.10 10.88
N ASP A 231 -8.49 7.93 12.08
CA ASP A 231 -9.11 7.14 13.14
C ASP A 231 -10.14 7.97 13.91
N ILE A 232 -11.35 8.11 13.34
CA ILE A 232 -12.43 8.89 13.94
C ILE A 232 -13.04 8.16 15.14
N LYS A 233 -13.02 6.82 15.10
CA LYS A 233 -13.67 5.96 16.09
C LYS A 233 -12.72 5.41 17.14
N ASP A 234 -11.45 5.85 17.13
CA ASP A 234 -10.41 5.38 18.05
C ASP A 234 -10.27 3.84 18.07
N ARG A 235 -10.34 3.23 16.88
CA ARG A 235 -10.26 1.76 16.70
C ARG A 235 -8.92 1.26 16.20
N TRP A 236 -8.13 2.15 15.62
CA TRP A 236 -6.89 1.78 14.96
C TRP A 236 -5.96 0.97 15.86
N GLN A 237 -5.73 1.42 17.08
CA GLN A 237 -4.77 0.78 17.99
C GLN A 237 -5.17 -0.66 18.36
N ALA A 238 -6.47 -0.92 18.53
CA ALA A 238 -6.98 -2.26 18.82
C ALA A 238 -6.83 -3.19 17.62
N ILE A 239 -7.25 -2.73 16.44
CA ILE A 239 -7.16 -3.48 15.17
C ILE A 239 -5.70 -3.74 14.81
N GLU A 240 -4.84 -2.75 14.96
CA GLU A 240 -3.40 -2.91 14.75
C GLU A 240 -2.82 -4.00 15.66
N GLY A 241 -3.12 -3.94 16.95
CA GLY A 241 -2.66 -4.94 17.93
C GLY A 241 -3.09 -6.36 17.57
N GLU A 242 -4.34 -6.54 17.14
CA GLU A 242 -4.88 -7.82 16.69
C GLU A 242 -4.13 -8.35 15.46
N TRP A 243 -3.96 -7.53 14.43
CA TRP A 243 -3.24 -7.93 13.22
C TRP A 243 -1.76 -8.21 13.47
N ILE A 244 -1.10 -7.47 14.36
CA ILE A 244 0.27 -7.77 14.79
C ILE A 244 0.35 -9.20 15.32
N GLU A 245 -0.57 -9.62 16.18
CA GLU A 245 -0.59 -10.96 16.75
C GLU A 245 -0.92 -12.03 15.69
N ILE A 246 -1.89 -11.79 14.81
CA ILE A 246 -2.23 -12.69 13.70
C ILE A 246 -1.02 -12.94 12.80
N ILE A 247 -0.34 -11.89 12.38
CA ILE A 247 0.82 -11.98 11.47
C ILE A 247 2.03 -12.60 12.18
N ARG A 248 2.18 -12.38 13.48
CA ARG A 248 3.26 -12.97 14.28
C ARG A 248 3.02 -14.45 14.50
N LYS A 249 1.82 -14.85 14.88
CA LYS A 249 1.44 -16.24 15.11
C LYS A 249 1.11 -17.01 13.85
N GLN A 250 0.83 -16.31 12.75
CA GLN A 250 0.40 -16.85 11.47
C GLN A 250 -0.91 -17.68 11.57
N THR A 251 -1.78 -17.28 12.49
CA THR A 251 -3.08 -17.92 12.76
C THR A 251 -4.09 -16.89 13.26
N GLY A 252 -5.37 -17.24 13.24
CA GLY A 252 -6.42 -16.42 13.88
C GLY A 252 -7.21 -15.54 12.93
N SER A 253 -7.08 -15.71 11.61
CA SER A 253 -7.95 -15.07 10.61
C SER A 253 -8.29 -16.05 9.51
N ASP A 254 -9.48 -15.93 8.96
CA ASP A 254 -9.97 -16.69 7.80
C ASP A 254 -9.38 -16.20 6.47
N THR A 255 -8.78 -15.02 6.48
CA THR A 255 -8.10 -14.46 5.30
C THR A 255 -6.68 -15.00 5.10
N ILE A 256 -6.18 -15.89 5.97
CA ILE A 256 -4.83 -16.44 5.88
C ILE A 256 -4.73 -17.45 4.74
N GLN A 257 -3.66 -17.33 3.97
CA GLN A 257 -3.29 -18.24 2.89
C GLN A 257 -1.80 -18.58 2.97
N TRP A 258 -1.45 -19.79 2.52
CA TRP A 258 -0.09 -20.17 2.24
C TRP A 258 0.08 -20.25 0.74
N ILE A 259 1.03 -19.51 0.19
CA ILE A 259 1.20 -19.32 -1.24
C ILE A 259 2.49 -20.00 -1.68
N GLU A 260 2.38 -20.86 -2.70
CA GLU A 260 3.53 -21.43 -3.38
C GLU A 260 4.12 -20.38 -4.33
N PRO A 261 5.39 -19.94 -4.12
CA PRO A 261 5.99 -18.84 -4.91
C PRO A 261 6.22 -19.17 -6.39
N SER A 262 6.17 -20.44 -6.76
CA SER A 262 6.23 -20.88 -8.16
C SER A 262 4.93 -20.62 -8.92
N GLU A 263 3.81 -20.50 -8.21
CA GLU A 263 2.48 -20.26 -8.79
C GLU A 263 2.06 -18.80 -8.67
N HIS A 264 2.21 -18.23 -7.48
CA HIS A 264 1.75 -16.87 -7.19
C HIS A 264 2.74 -16.08 -6.32
N LEU A 265 2.80 -14.76 -6.57
CA LEU A 265 3.57 -13.79 -5.78
C LEU A 265 2.70 -12.65 -5.27
N SER A 266 1.40 -12.89 -5.13
CA SER A 266 0.42 -11.95 -4.59
C SER A 266 -0.64 -12.69 -3.77
N TYR A 267 -1.32 -11.97 -2.89
CA TYR A 267 -2.49 -12.51 -2.19
C TYR A 267 -3.57 -12.87 -3.23
N GLN A 268 -4.12 -14.06 -3.11
CA GLN A 268 -5.19 -14.53 -3.99
C GLN A 268 -6.53 -14.22 -3.34
N MET A 269 -7.25 -13.24 -3.91
CA MET A 269 -8.60 -12.94 -3.43
C MET A 269 -9.49 -14.15 -3.67
N PRO A 270 -10.24 -14.61 -2.66
CA PRO A 270 -11.21 -15.65 -2.87
C PRO A 270 -12.21 -15.21 -3.95
N GLU A 271 -12.54 -16.13 -4.84
CA GLU A 271 -13.61 -15.87 -5.81
C GLU A 271 -14.88 -15.58 -5.02
N LYS A 272 -15.48 -14.42 -5.28
CA LYS A 272 -16.80 -14.15 -4.71
C LYS A 272 -17.75 -15.20 -5.25
N ALA A 273 -18.36 -15.96 -4.36
CA ALA A 273 -19.45 -16.84 -4.76
C ALA A 273 -20.46 -16.00 -5.55
N PHE A 274 -20.82 -16.51 -6.72
CA PHE A 274 -21.85 -15.85 -7.52
C PHE A 274 -23.18 -15.97 -6.77
N GLU A 275 -23.58 -14.91 -6.11
CA GLU A 275 -24.89 -14.80 -5.48
C GLU A 275 -25.89 -14.37 -6.55
N ILE A 276 -26.80 -15.27 -6.88
CA ILE A 276 -27.91 -14.95 -7.75
C ILE A 276 -28.88 -14.10 -6.93
N SER A 277 -29.03 -12.84 -7.31
CA SER A 277 -30.02 -11.94 -6.74
C SER A 277 -31.38 -12.15 -7.39
N ASP A 278 -32.44 -11.72 -6.71
CA ASP A 278 -33.78 -11.69 -7.29
C ASP A 278 -33.84 -10.82 -8.56
N GLU A 279 -32.97 -9.81 -8.63
CA GLU A 279 -32.82 -8.94 -9.81
C GLU A 279 -32.22 -9.69 -11.00
N ASP A 280 -31.22 -10.54 -10.79
CA ASP A 280 -30.62 -11.37 -11.85
C ASP A 280 -31.62 -12.38 -12.39
N PHE A 281 -32.43 -12.99 -11.49
CA PHE A 281 -33.48 -13.90 -11.87
C PHE A 281 -34.56 -13.18 -12.68
N THR A 282 -35.01 -12.02 -12.22
CA THR A 282 -36.01 -11.18 -12.92
C THR A 282 -35.50 -10.76 -14.29
N LYS A 283 -34.25 -10.32 -14.38
CA LYS A 283 -33.62 -9.93 -15.65
C LYS A 283 -33.56 -11.12 -16.61
N THR A 284 -33.10 -12.26 -16.16
CA THR A 284 -33.01 -13.47 -17.00
C THR A 284 -34.38 -13.92 -17.48
N MET A 285 -35.41 -13.84 -16.62
CA MET A 285 -36.78 -14.15 -17.01
C MET A 285 -37.33 -13.16 -18.05
N MET A 286 -37.06 -11.86 -17.89
CA MET A 286 -37.44 -10.84 -18.83
C MET A 286 -36.77 -11.06 -20.20
N ASP A 287 -35.45 -11.32 -20.19
CA ASP A 287 -34.70 -11.60 -21.44
C ASP A 287 -35.23 -12.85 -22.13
N TYR A 288 -35.61 -13.90 -21.40
CA TYR A 288 -36.24 -15.11 -21.95
C TYR A 288 -37.62 -14.82 -22.54
N LEU A 289 -38.46 -14.05 -21.87
CA LEU A 289 -39.78 -13.68 -22.38
C LEU A 289 -39.67 -12.82 -23.64
N MET A 290 -38.74 -11.86 -23.68
CA MET A 290 -38.46 -11.07 -24.85
C MET A 290 -38.02 -11.93 -26.04
N PHE A 291 -37.08 -12.86 -25.77
CA PHE A 291 -36.65 -13.84 -26.80
C PHE A 291 -37.79 -14.66 -27.33
N LYS A 292 -38.69 -15.15 -26.46
CA LYS A 292 -39.88 -15.95 -26.84
C LYS A 292 -40.84 -15.16 -27.74
N GLU A 293 -40.97 -13.86 -27.50
CA GLU A 293 -41.80 -12.95 -28.30
C GLU A 293 -41.06 -12.37 -29.54
N GLY A 294 -39.83 -12.83 -29.81
CA GLY A 294 -39.02 -12.37 -30.93
C GLY A 294 -38.52 -10.92 -30.82
N ILE A 295 -38.44 -10.40 -29.59
CA ILE A 295 -37.97 -9.04 -29.34
C ILE A 295 -36.44 -9.11 -29.12
N ASP A 296 -35.70 -8.31 -29.88
CA ASP A 296 -34.28 -8.12 -29.69
C ASP A 296 -34.04 -7.29 -28.42
N VAL A 297 -33.45 -7.93 -27.37
CA VAL A 297 -33.22 -7.34 -26.03
C VAL A 297 -32.33 -6.10 -26.14
N LYS A 298 -31.34 -6.11 -27.05
CA LYS A 298 -30.40 -5.01 -27.23
C LYS A 298 -31.07 -3.79 -27.89
N GLU A 299 -31.83 -4.06 -28.96
CA GLU A 299 -32.57 -3.02 -29.66
C GLU A 299 -33.66 -2.41 -28.75
N PHE A 300 -34.34 -3.25 -27.96
CA PHE A 300 -35.31 -2.79 -26.96
C PHE A 300 -34.66 -1.92 -25.90
N GLY A 301 -33.53 -2.36 -25.34
CA GLY A 301 -32.76 -1.59 -24.34
C GLY A 301 -32.31 -0.23 -24.85
N GLU A 302 -31.77 -0.16 -26.06
CA GLU A 302 -31.37 1.11 -26.69
C GLU A 302 -32.57 2.05 -26.93
N LYS A 303 -33.70 1.53 -27.40
CA LYS A 303 -34.93 2.31 -27.58
C LYS A 303 -35.52 2.80 -26.24
N LEU A 304 -35.50 1.96 -25.21
CA LEU A 304 -35.96 2.32 -23.87
C LEU A 304 -35.07 3.39 -23.26
N LEU A 305 -33.74 3.21 -23.33
CA LEU A 305 -32.76 4.14 -22.78
C LEU A 305 -32.88 5.52 -23.42
N THR A 306 -33.04 5.57 -24.74
CA THR A 306 -33.25 6.81 -25.47
C THR A 306 -34.53 7.51 -25.04
N LYS A 307 -35.63 6.78 -24.86
CA LYS A 307 -36.90 7.36 -24.39
C LYS A 307 -36.81 7.85 -22.95
N VAL A 308 -36.14 7.10 -22.05
CA VAL A 308 -35.95 7.50 -20.64
C VAL A 308 -35.11 8.74 -20.52
N LEU A 309 -33.99 8.84 -21.26
CA LEU A 309 -33.11 10.02 -21.26
C LEU A 309 -33.80 11.30 -21.74
N TYR A 310 -34.78 11.17 -22.63
CA TYR A 310 -35.52 12.31 -23.19
C TYR A 310 -36.97 12.43 -22.68
N SER A 311 -37.34 11.62 -21.65
CA SER A 311 -38.65 11.72 -21.01
C SER A 311 -38.77 13.00 -20.19
N SER A 312 -39.98 13.57 -20.18
CA SER A 312 -40.23 14.87 -19.57
C SER A 312 -40.51 14.82 -18.07
N SER A 313 -40.79 13.66 -17.51
CA SER A 313 -41.05 13.52 -16.08
C SER A 313 -40.73 12.12 -15.57
N VAL A 314 -40.01 12.07 -14.46
CA VAL A 314 -39.73 10.87 -13.69
C VAL A 314 -40.23 11.12 -12.27
N GLU A 315 -41.17 10.31 -11.79
CA GLU A 315 -41.62 10.33 -10.39
C GLU A 315 -41.05 9.10 -9.67
N SER A 316 -40.30 9.33 -8.61
CA SER A 316 -39.83 8.25 -7.73
C SER A 316 -40.71 8.17 -6.49
N LYS A 317 -41.18 6.98 -6.14
CA LYS A 317 -41.88 6.65 -4.90
C LYS A 317 -41.10 5.53 -4.22
N ASP A 318 -41.38 5.31 -2.94
CA ASP A 318 -40.58 4.37 -2.11
C ASP A 318 -40.46 2.97 -2.71
N ASP A 319 -41.49 2.49 -3.46
CA ASP A 319 -41.53 1.12 -4.01
C ASP A 319 -41.42 1.06 -5.55
N TYR A 320 -41.49 2.17 -6.27
CA TYR A 320 -41.39 2.17 -7.72
C TYR A 320 -41.01 3.51 -8.33
N VAL A 321 -40.47 3.45 -9.53
CA VAL A 321 -40.19 4.64 -10.36
C VAL A 321 -41.17 4.68 -11.55
N SER A 322 -41.93 5.74 -11.65
CA SER A 322 -42.85 5.97 -12.79
C SER A 322 -42.19 6.89 -13.79
N ILE A 323 -42.12 6.43 -15.04
CA ILE A 323 -41.57 7.22 -16.16
C ILE A 323 -42.70 7.52 -17.15
N MET A 324 -43.12 8.80 -17.23
CA MET A 324 -44.05 9.20 -18.23
C MET A 324 -43.32 9.61 -19.51
N LEU A 325 -43.56 8.84 -20.59
CA LEU A 325 -42.98 9.09 -21.88
C LEU A 325 -43.86 10.10 -22.65
N LYS A 326 -43.25 11.14 -23.21
CA LYS A 326 -43.94 12.00 -24.18
C LYS A 326 -44.30 11.19 -25.40
N ARG A 327 -45.57 11.27 -25.82
CA ARG A 327 -46.02 10.75 -27.11
C ARG A 327 -45.53 11.63 -28.27
#